data_258c05b929c160f0ca6b5a907af92524
#
_entry.id   258c05b929c160f0ca6b5a907af92524
#
_cell.length_a   1.000
_cell.length_b   1.000
_cell.length_c   1.000
_cell.angle_alpha   90.00
_cell.angle_beta   90.00
_cell.angle_gamma   90.00
#
_symmetry.space_group_name_H-M   'P 1'
#
loop_
_entity.id
_entity.type
_entity.pdbx_description
1 polymer ?
#
loop_
_entity_poly.entity_id
_entity_poly.type
_entity_poly.pdbx_seq_one_letter_code
_entity_poly.pdbx_strand_id
1 'polypeptide(L)'
;MDKKILIVEDQDDLRLLVRLSLKSLGRIVLASSAAEGLEKVRAEQPDLVTLDVWLGKGDSGLDVCRAIKSDPATAHIKVLLLSACGQQSDVEAGLQAGADSYMIKPFSPQSLGEAAAALLAA
;
A
#
# COMPACT_ATOMS: atom_id res chain seq x y z
N MET A 1 11.71 12.03 13.34
CA MET A 1 10.42 12.48 12.82
C MET A 1 9.53 11.27 12.54
N ASP A 2 8.28 11.40 12.86
CA ASP A 2 7.35 10.29 12.69
C ASP A 2 7.05 10.04 11.22
N LYS A 3 7.12 8.80 10.84
CA LYS A 3 6.67 8.38 9.52
C LYS A 3 5.15 8.24 9.54
N LYS A 4 4.52 8.45 8.39
CA LYS A 4 3.08 8.30 8.22
C LYS A 4 2.81 7.21 7.20
N ILE A 5 1.96 6.26 7.55
CA ILE A 5 1.65 5.10 6.72
C ILE A 5 0.16 5.07 6.44
N LEU A 6 -0.21 5.07 5.16
CA LEU A 6 -1.60 4.90 4.74
C LEU A 6 -1.83 3.43 4.37
N ILE A 7 -2.88 2.86 4.93
CA ILE A 7 -3.29 1.48 4.63
C ILE A 7 -4.61 1.55 3.86
N VAL A 8 -4.60 1.05 2.63
CA VAL A 8 -5.80 1.01 1.77
C VAL A 8 -6.22 -0.45 1.63
N GLU A 9 -7.31 -0.81 2.27
CA GLU A 9 -7.80 -2.19 2.33
C GLU A 9 -9.29 -2.17 2.62
N ASP A 10 -10.09 -2.87 1.80
CA ASP A 10 -11.55 -2.91 1.96
C ASP A 10 -12.03 -3.93 3.00
N GLN A 11 -11.24 -4.98 3.26
CA GLN A 11 -11.61 -6.00 4.25
C GLN A 11 -11.20 -5.57 5.65
N ASP A 12 -12.18 -5.51 6.57
CA ASP A 12 -11.95 -5.01 7.93
C ASP A 12 -10.90 -5.81 8.68
N ASP A 13 -10.98 -7.14 8.60
CA ASP A 13 -10.05 -8.03 9.31
C ASP A 13 -8.62 -7.86 8.82
N LEU A 14 -8.44 -7.80 7.51
CA LEU A 14 -7.12 -7.64 6.92
C LEU A 14 -6.57 -6.25 7.18
N ARG A 15 -7.42 -5.23 7.12
CA ARG A 15 -7.01 -3.86 7.43
C ARG A 15 -6.49 -3.76 8.86
N LEU A 16 -7.17 -4.42 9.80
CA LEU A 16 -6.73 -4.46 11.20
C LEU A 16 -5.39 -5.19 11.33
N LEU A 17 -5.23 -6.32 10.65
CA LEU A 17 -3.98 -7.08 10.69
C LEU A 17 -2.80 -6.25 10.18
N VAL A 18 -2.98 -5.57 9.05
CA VAL A 18 -1.94 -4.71 8.48
C VAL A 18 -1.62 -3.56 9.43
N ARG A 19 -2.64 -2.94 10.01
CA ARG A 19 -2.46 -1.87 10.99
C ARG A 19 -1.63 -2.34 12.19
N LEU A 20 -1.98 -3.48 12.77
CA LEU A 20 -1.26 -4.03 13.93
C LEU A 20 0.18 -4.39 13.58
N SER A 21 0.41 -4.84 12.34
CA SER A 21 1.75 -5.21 11.88
C SER A 21 2.65 -3.99 11.68
N LEU A 22 2.08 -2.82 11.40
CA LEU A 22 2.85 -1.63 11.02
C LEU A 22 2.81 -0.50 12.04
N LYS A 23 2.02 -0.62 13.10
CA LYS A 23 1.80 0.49 14.03
C LYS A 23 3.06 0.97 14.74
N SER A 24 4.06 0.11 14.89
CA SER A 24 5.32 0.49 15.53
C SER A 24 6.23 1.30 14.62
N LEU A 25 5.95 1.32 13.32
CA LEU A 25 6.79 1.99 12.34
C LEU A 25 6.42 3.46 12.12
N GLY A 26 5.22 3.86 12.52
CA GLY A 26 4.80 5.23 12.33
C GLY A 26 3.32 5.43 12.62
N ARG A 27 2.85 6.62 12.27
CA ARG A 27 1.44 6.98 12.42
C ARG A 27 0.61 6.35 11.31
N ILE A 28 -0.48 5.71 11.68
CA ILE A 28 -1.33 4.98 10.73
C ILE A 28 -2.54 5.81 10.33
N VAL A 29 -2.80 5.85 9.03
CA VAL A 29 -4.02 6.41 8.43
C VAL A 29 -4.68 5.27 7.65
N LEU A 30 -6.00 5.17 7.73
CA LEU A 30 -6.74 4.06 7.13
C LEU A 30 -7.66 4.56 6.01
N ALA A 31 -7.79 3.74 4.96
CA ALA A 31 -8.76 3.96 3.89
C ALA A 31 -9.35 2.61 3.49
N SER A 32 -10.63 2.58 3.15
CA SER A 32 -11.33 1.33 2.83
C SER A 32 -11.71 1.21 1.35
N SER A 33 -11.37 2.19 0.53
CA SER A 33 -11.68 2.17 -0.90
C SER A 33 -10.59 2.89 -1.70
N ALA A 34 -10.59 2.67 -3.02
CA ALA A 34 -9.66 3.35 -3.92
C ALA A 34 -9.84 4.87 -3.84
N ALA A 35 -11.09 5.35 -3.89
CA ALA A 35 -11.38 6.78 -3.84
C ALA A 35 -10.90 7.41 -2.53
N GLU A 36 -11.19 6.77 -1.42
CA GLU A 36 -10.74 7.25 -0.10
C GLU A 36 -9.22 7.21 -0.01
N GLY A 37 -8.60 6.17 -0.56
CA GLY A 37 -7.15 6.04 -0.58
C GLY A 37 -6.48 7.20 -1.31
N LEU A 38 -6.97 7.55 -2.50
CA LEU A 38 -6.43 8.67 -3.27
C LEU A 38 -6.64 10.01 -2.57
N GLU A 39 -7.80 10.19 -1.94
CA GLU A 39 -8.09 11.39 -1.16
C GLU A 39 -7.11 11.53 0.00
N LYS A 40 -6.87 10.43 0.74
CA LYS A 40 -5.95 10.42 1.87
C LYS A 40 -4.51 10.64 1.44
N VAL A 41 -4.10 10.09 0.30
CA VAL A 41 -2.76 10.32 -0.24
C VAL A 41 -2.51 11.82 -0.43
N ARG A 42 -3.47 12.51 -1.03
CA ARG A 42 -3.33 13.95 -1.30
C ARG A 42 -3.39 14.77 -0.01
N ALA A 43 -4.31 14.43 0.89
CA ALA A 43 -4.51 15.20 2.13
C ALA A 43 -3.41 14.96 3.15
N GLU A 44 -2.97 13.72 3.32
CA GLU A 44 -2.05 13.32 4.39
C GLU A 44 -0.59 13.26 3.97
N GLN A 45 -0.31 13.12 2.68
CA GLN A 45 1.06 12.98 2.16
C GLN A 45 1.86 11.93 2.94
N PRO A 46 1.40 10.66 2.95
CA PRO A 46 2.08 9.63 3.72
C PRO A 46 3.48 9.32 3.14
N ASP A 47 4.31 8.71 3.96
CA ASP A 47 5.64 8.24 3.52
C ASP A 47 5.55 6.90 2.81
N LEU A 48 4.56 6.08 3.21
CA LEU A 48 4.33 4.75 2.66
C LEU A 48 2.84 4.51 2.52
N VAL A 49 2.44 3.86 1.42
CA VAL A 49 1.08 3.35 1.21
C VAL A 49 1.17 1.84 1.06
N THR A 50 0.43 1.09 1.89
CA THR A 50 0.19 -0.32 1.62
C THR A 50 -1.17 -0.42 0.94
N LEU A 51 -1.24 -1.17 -0.14
CA LEU A 51 -2.33 -1.07 -1.08
C LEU A 51 -2.69 -2.46 -1.60
N ASP A 52 -3.90 -2.93 -1.29
CA ASP A 52 -4.38 -4.19 -1.84
C ASP A 52 -4.66 -4.01 -3.33
N VAL A 53 -4.24 -4.97 -4.14
CA VAL A 53 -4.53 -4.96 -5.58
C VAL A 53 -6.03 -5.09 -5.84
N TRP A 54 -6.73 -5.89 -5.04
CA TRP A 54 -8.19 -6.07 -5.15
C TRP A 54 -8.90 -5.28 -4.06
N LEU A 55 -9.52 -4.16 -4.42
CA LEU A 55 -10.23 -3.29 -3.47
C LEU A 55 -11.75 -3.46 -3.49
N GLY A 56 -12.23 -4.53 -4.15
CA GLY A 56 -13.66 -4.81 -4.24
C GLY A 56 -14.38 -3.91 -5.23
N LYS A 57 -15.59 -4.29 -5.63
CA LYS A 57 -16.46 -3.48 -6.50
C LYS A 57 -15.80 -3.06 -7.81
N GLY A 58 -14.85 -3.85 -8.31
CA GLY A 58 -14.17 -3.54 -9.56
C GLY A 58 -13.00 -2.56 -9.43
N ASP A 59 -12.74 -2.02 -8.24
CA ASP A 59 -11.62 -1.11 -8.02
C ASP A 59 -10.30 -1.90 -7.97
N SER A 60 -9.27 -1.34 -8.59
CA SER A 60 -7.96 -1.95 -8.64
C SER A 60 -6.93 -1.10 -7.93
N GLY A 61 -6.16 -1.75 -7.04
CA GLY A 61 -5.01 -1.10 -6.42
C GLY A 61 -3.93 -0.73 -7.43
N LEU A 62 -3.87 -1.42 -8.57
CA LEU A 62 -2.92 -1.06 -9.63
C LEU A 62 -3.23 0.33 -10.19
N ASP A 63 -4.51 0.65 -10.37
CA ASP A 63 -4.90 1.98 -10.85
C ASP A 63 -4.58 3.06 -9.83
N VAL A 64 -4.80 2.77 -8.53
CA VAL A 64 -4.42 3.70 -7.47
C VAL A 64 -2.91 3.92 -7.47
N CYS A 65 -2.13 2.85 -7.60
CA CYS A 65 -0.68 2.94 -7.66
C CYS A 65 -0.22 3.81 -8.84
N ARG A 66 -0.79 3.59 -10.04
CA ARG A 66 -0.48 4.40 -11.21
C ARG A 66 -0.80 5.88 -10.98
N ALA A 67 -1.94 6.15 -10.36
CA ALA A 67 -2.35 7.53 -10.06
C ALA A 67 -1.37 8.21 -9.11
N ILE A 68 -0.92 7.51 -8.07
CA ILE A 68 0.07 8.04 -7.13
C ILE A 68 1.40 8.32 -7.84
N LYS A 69 1.87 7.37 -8.63
CA LYS A 69 3.21 7.45 -9.23
C LYS A 69 3.27 8.37 -10.45
N SER A 70 2.14 8.63 -11.10
CA SER A 70 2.11 9.53 -12.26
C SER A 70 1.92 11.00 -11.88
N ASP A 71 1.58 11.29 -10.63
CA ASP A 71 1.39 12.67 -10.16
C ASP A 71 2.68 13.16 -9.50
N PRO A 72 3.32 14.23 -10.01
CA PRO A 72 4.55 14.75 -9.40
C PRO A 72 4.43 15.09 -7.92
N ALA A 73 3.23 15.45 -7.46
CA ALA A 73 2.99 15.79 -6.06
C ALA A 73 3.06 14.56 -5.13
N THR A 74 2.87 13.34 -5.67
CA THR A 74 2.78 12.12 -4.88
C THR A 74 3.73 11.01 -5.34
N ALA A 75 4.43 11.20 -6.45
CA ALA A 75 5.29 10.16 -7.04
C ALA A 75 6.41 9.69 -6.11
N HIS A 76 6.83 10.52 -5.16
CA HIS A 76 7.87 10.18 -4.20
C HIS A 76 7.40 9.22 -3.09
N ILE A 77 6.10 9.06 -2.93
CA ILE A 77 5.52 8.21 -1.87
C ILE A 77 5.80 6.74 -2.21
N LYS A 78 6.31 5.99 -1.24
CA LYS A 78 6.57 4.55 -1.43
C LYS A 78 5.26 3.79 -1.45
N VAL A 79 5.14 2.83 -2.38
CA VAL A 79 3.94 1.99 -2.52
C VAL A 79 4.33 0.53 -2.40
N LEU A 80 3.70 -0.16 -1.45
CA LEU A 80 3.82 -1.60 -1.26
C LEU A 80 2.48 -2.24 -1.64
N LEU A 81 2.46 -3.00 -2.72
CA LEU A 81 1.25 -3.72 -3.14
C LEU A 81 1.14 -5.05 -2.42
N LEU A 82 -0.08 -5.38 -2.01
CA LEU A 82 -0.41 -6.65 -1.35
C LEU A 82 -1.43 -7.38 -2.22
N SER A 83 -1.20 -8.65 -2.53
CA SER A 83 -2.12 -9.40 -3.39
C SER A 83 -2.03 -10.90 -3.16
N ALA A 84 -3.17 -11.58 -3.37
CA ALA A 84 -3.21 -13.04 -3.44
C ALA A 84 -2.66 -13.57 -4.77
N CYS A 85 -2.47 -12.70 -5.77
CA CYS A 85 -2.00 -13.07 -7.10
C CYS A 85 -0.46 -13.09 -7.12
N GLY A 86 0.11 -14.30 -7.20
CA GLY A 86 1.55 -14.50 -7.09
C GLY A 86 2.23 -14.91 -8.38
N GLN A 87 1.54 -14.93 -9.52
CA GLN A 87 2.18 -15.26 -10.79
C GLN A 87 3.13 -14.13 -11.21
N GLN A 88 4.15 -14.49 -11.96
CA GLN A 88 5.15 -13.53 -12.40
C GLN A 88 4.53 -12.36 -13.16
N SER A 89 3.53 -12.63 -14.00
CA SER A 89 2.84 -11.58 -14.76
C SER A 89 2.10 -10.59 -13.86
N ASP A 90 1.57 -11.06 -12.72
CA ASP A 90 0.88 -10.19 -11.76
C ASP A 90 1.87 -9.28 -11.04
N VAL A 91 3.01 -9.84 -10.64
CA VAL A 91 4.08 -9.07 -9.99
C VAL A 91 4.63 -8.02 -10.95
N GLU A 92 4.87 -8.41 -12.20
CA GLU A 92 5.35 -7.48 -13.23
C GLU A 92 4.38 -6.34 -13.46
N ALA A 93 3.06 -6.64 -13.51
CA ALA A 93 2.04 -5.61 -13.67
C ALA A 93 2.08 -4.60 -12.51
N GLY A 94 2.29 -5.09 -11.29
CA GLY A 94 2.43 -4.22 -10.11
C GLY A 94 3.65 -3.32 -10.21
N LEU A 95 4.78 -3.88 -10.59
CA LEU A 95 6.02 -3.10 -10.73
C LEU A 95 5.93 -2.11 -11.89
N GLN A 96 5.25 -2.48 -12.99
CA GLN A 96 5.02 -1.56 -14.11
C GLN A 96 4.08 -0.43 -13.74
N ALA A 97 3.19 -0.66 -12.78
CA ALA A 97 2.33 0.40 -12.25
C ALA A 97 3.12 1.40 -11.39
N GLY A 98 4.40 1.12 -11.14
CA GLY A 98 5.29 1.98 -10.38
C GLY A 98 5.47 1.61 -8.93
N ALA A 99 4.94 0.45 -8.48
CA ALA A 99 5.08 0.02 -7.10
C ALA A 99 6.55 -0.16 -6.73
N ASP A 100 6.89 0.20 -5.51
CA ASP A 100 8.25 0.04 -5.00
C ASP A 100 8.50 -1.38 -4.51
N SER A 101 7.45 -2.10 -4.11
CA SER A 101 7.54 -3.50 -3.73
C SER A 101 6.18 -4.18 -3.88
N TYR A 102 6.19 -5.51 -3.88
CA TYR A 102 5.01 -6.33 -4.07
C TYR A 102 5.09 -7.51 -3.09
N MET A 103 4.04 -7.74 -2.32
CA MET A 103 4.02 -8.84 -1.36
C MET A 103 2.81 -9.73 -1.62
N ILE A 104 3.04 -11.05 -1.62
CA ILE A 104 2.03 -12.05 -1.94
C ILE A 104 1.41 -12.58 -0.65
N LYS A 105 0.09 -12.66 -0.60
CA LYS A 105 -0.65 -13.25 0.51
C LYS A 105 -0.63 -14.78 0.40
N PRO A 106 -0.61 -15.51 1.51
CA PRO A 106 -0.54 -15.00 2.87
C PRO A 106 0.89 -14.58 3.24
N PHE A 107 0.99 -13.52 4.05
CA PHE A 107 2.27 -13.05 4.57
C PHE A 107 2.19 -13.00 6.10
N SER A 108 3.35 -13.06 6.77
CA SER A 108 3.38 -12.90 8.21
C SER A 108 3.43 -11.43 8.59
N PRO A 109 2.94 -11.06 9.79
CA PRO A 109 3.13 -9.70 10.30
C PRO A 109 4.59 -9.27 10.29
N GLN A 110 5.50 -10.19 10.61
CA GLN A 110 6.93 -9.90 10.63
C GLN A 110 7.45 -9.56 9.23
N SER A 111 7.12 -10.36 8.21
CA SER A 111 7.60 -10.10 6.86
C SER A 111 7.01 -8.81 6.29
N LEU A 112 5.76 -8.51 6.62
CA LEU A 112 5.14 -7.24 6.23
C LEU A 112 5.85 -6.06 6.89
N GLY A 113 6.12 -6.16 8.19
CA GLY A 113 6.84 -5.13 8.93
C GLY A 113 8.23 -4.88 8.36
N GLU A 114 8.96 -5.95 8.04
CA GLU A 114 10.30 -5.84 7.45
C GLU A 114 10.27 -5.15 6.09
N ALA A 115 9.33 -5.53 5.22
CA ALA A 115 9.19 -4.92 3.91
C ALA A 115 8.85 -3.43 4.01
N ALA A 116 7.93 -3.09 4.90
CA ALA A 116 7.53 -1.69 5.12
C ALA A 116 8.69 -0.87 5.69
N ALA A 117 9.41 -1.42 6.67
CA ALA A 117 10.56 -0.73 7.26
C ALA A 117 11.65 -0.46 6.23
N ALA A 118 11.91 -1.42 5.34
CA ALA A 118 12.90 -1.26 4.28
C ALA A 118 12.53 -0.11 3.34
N LEU A 119 11.25 0.00 2.97
CA LEU A 119 10.78 1.07 2.11
C LEU A 119 10.84 2.44 2.80
N LEU A 120 10.53 2.49 4.09
CA LEU A 120 10.59 3.74 4.86
C LEU A 120 12.02 4.23 5.05
N ALA A 121 13.00 3.32 5.04
CA ALA A 121 14.40 3.66 5.18
C ALA A 121 15.07 4.06 3.86
N ALA A 122 14.42 3.78 2.75
CA ALA A 122 14.99 4.03 1.43
C ALA A 122 14.95 5.51 1.02
#